data_34fe271c8070a0447305b85b147e94cf
#
_entry.id   34fe271c8070a0447305b85b147e94cf
#
_cell.length_a   1.000
_cell.length_b   1.000
_cell.length_c   1.000
_cell.angle_alpha   90.00
_cell.angle_beta   90.00
_cell.angle_gamma   90.00
#
_symmetry.space_group_name_H-M   'P 1'
#
loop_
_entity.id
_entity.type
_entity.pdbx_description
1 polymer ?
#
loop_
_entity_poly.entity_id
_entity_poly.type
_entity_poly.pdbx_seq_one_letter_code
_entity_poly.pdbx_strand_id
1 'polypeptide(L)'
;MTVPDAPPTSPFDGITAADLDPTASGAAHLDGLDPLAGFRSRFHLPQRPNGGDASYFVGNSLGLQPVAARAIIEQELDDWAQLGVEGHFDAARPW
;
A
#
# COMPACT_ATOMS: atom_id res chain seq x y z
N MET A 1 -13.99 -14.11 -18.61
CA MET A 1 -13.11 -13.24 -17.82
C MET A 1 -13.91 -12.01 -17.42
N THR A 2 -14.25 -11.90 -16.17
CA THR A 2 -14.91 -10.71 -15.64
C THR A 2 -13.89 -9.57 -15.63
N VAL A 3 -14.22 -8.46 -16.27
CA VAL A 3 -13.46 -7.22 -16.12
C VAL A 3 -13.52 -6.84 -14.65
N PRO A 4 -12.40 -6.66 -13.96
CA PRO A 4 -12.46 -6.16 -12.59
C PRO A 4 -13.21 -4.83 -12.61
N ASP A 5 -14.13 -4.67 -11.67
CA ASP A 5 -14.82 -3.39 -11.48
C ASP A 5 -13.79 -2.26 -11.51
N ALA A 6 -14.08 -1.22 -12.27
CA ALA A 6 -13.21 -0.06 -12.32
C ALA A 6 -12.94 0.41 -10.88
N PRO A 7 -11.69 0.74 -10.54
CA PRO A 7 -11.39 1.24 -9.20
C PRO A 7 -12.27 2.46 -8.93
N PRO A 8 -12.70 2.66 -7.67
CA PRO A 8 -13.49 3.83 -7.31
C PRO A 8 -12.76 5.10 -7.74
N THR A 9 -13.48 6.03 -8.34
CA THR A 9 -12.93 7.29 -8.85
C THR A 9 -12.59 8.26 -7.71
N SER A 10 -13.17 8.02 -6.54
CA SER A 10 -12.92 8.80 -5.32
C SER A 10 -13.13 7.92 -4.08
N PRO A 11 -12.32 8.09 -3.02
CA PRO A 11 -12.54 7.42 -1.74
C PRO A 11 -13.83 7.89 -1.06
N PHE A 12 -14.46 8.93 -1.56
CA PHE A 12 -15.72 9.48 -1.03
C PHE A 12 -16.94 9.04 -1.83
N ASP A 13 -16.78 8.18 -2.83
CA ASP A 13 -17.90 7.67 -3.61
C ASP A 13 -18.86 6.89 -2.70
N GLY A 14 -20.14 7.26 -2.73
CA GLY A 14 -21.19 6.66 -1.90
C GLY A 14 -21.27 7.18 -0.47
N ILE A 15 -20.42 8.12 -0.05
CA ILE A 15 -20.50 8.79 1.26
C ILE A 15 -21.51 9.95 1.18
N THR A 16 -22.39 10.00 2.16
CA THR A 16 -23.42 11.04 2.30
C THR A 16 -23.17 11.89 3.55
N ALA A 17 -23.88 13.02 3.68
CA ALA A 17 -23.81 13.86 4.87
C ALA A 17 -24.18 13.10 6.17
N ALA A 18 -25.02 12.07 6.07
CA ALA A 18 -25.39 11.24 7.22
C ALA A 18 -24.23 10.38 7.76
N ASP A 19 -23.21 10.13 6.95
CA ASP A 19 -22.02 9.37 7.35
C ASP A 19 -20.98 10.25 8.07
N LEU A 20 -21.18 11.58 8.07
CA LEU A 20 -20.23 12.54 8.63
C LEU A 20 -20.54 12.79 10.11
N ASP A 21 -19.87 12.02 10.97
CA ASP A 21 -19.91 12.18 12.43
C ASP A 21 -18.48 12.47 12.93
N PRO A 22 -18.21 13.63 13.57
CA PRO A 22 -16.87 14.04 14.00
C PRO A 22 -16.38 13.35 15.28
N THR A 23 -16.81 12.13 15.52
CA THR A 23 -16.39 11.30 16.66
C THR A 23 -15.48 10.16 16.21
N ALA A 24 -14.80 9.49 17.16
CA ALA A 24 -14.04 8.27 16.87
C ALA A 24 -14.93 7.17 16.26
N SER A 25 -16.19 7.10 16.68
CA SER A 25 -17.17 6.17 16.13
C SER A 25 -17.49 6.50 14.66
N GLY A 26 -17.62 7.78 14.34
CA GLY A 26 -17.82 8.24 12.97
C GLY A 26 -16.62 7.94 12.08
N ALA A 27 -15.40 8.14 12.59
CA ALA A 27 -14.18 7.78 11.88
C ALA A 27 -14.11 6.28 11.58
N ALA A 28 -14.40 5.43 12.56
CA ALA A 28 -14.45 3.98 12.38
C ALA A 28 -15.51 3.54 11.37
N HIS A 29 -16.66 4.24 11.33
CA HIS A 29 -17.70 4.01 10.33
C HIS A 29 -17.19 4.32 8.91
N LEU A 30 -16.53 5.46 8.73
CA LEU A 30 -15.94 5.83 7.43
C LEU A 30 -14.83 4.87 7.00
N ASP A 31 -13.99 4.42 7.93
CA ASP A 31 -12.95 3.41 7.65
C ASP A 31 -13.57 2.11 7.13
N GLY A 32 -14.73 1.73 7.65
CA GLY A 32 -15.48 0.55 7.19
C GLY A 32 -16.07 0.69 5.79
N LEU A 33 -16.28 1.92 5.32
CA LEU A 33 -16.76 2.23 3.97
C LEU A 33 -15.65 2.47 2.95
N ASP A 34 -14.39 2.56 3.40
CA ASP A 34 -13.27 2.88 2.54
C ASP A 34 -12.94 1.72 1.58
N PRO A 35 -13.15 1.91 0.26
CA PRO A 35 -12.83 0.87 -0.73
C PRO A 35 -11.32 0.60 -0.86
N LEU A 36 -10.47 1.47 -0.32
CA LEU A 36 -9.02 1.36 -0.35
C LEU A 36 -8.42 0.75 0.93
N ALA A 37 -9.27 0.42 1.92
CA ALA A 37 -8.82 -0.10 3.22
C ALA A 37 -7.86 -1.30 3.10
N GLY A 38 -8.07 -2.18 2.12
CA GLY A 38 -7.23 -3.35 1.88
C GLY A 38 -5.78 -3.03 1.48
N PHE A 39 -5.51 -1.84 0.97
CA PHE A 39 -4.15 -1.45 0.58
C PHE A 39 -3.24 -1.19 1.78
N ARG A 40 -3.77 -0.85 2.95
CA ARG A 40 -3.00 -0.60 4.16
C ARG A 40 -2.08 -1.77 4.51
N SER A 41 -2.55 -3.00 4.34
CA SER A 41 -1.77 -4.21 4.64
C SER A 41 -0.59 -4.46 3.69
N ARG A 42 -0.50 -3.72 2.59
CA ARG A 42 0.61 -3.81 1.63
C ARG A 42 1.83 -3.00 2.05
N PHE A 43 1.76 -2.29 3.18
CA PHE A 43 2.82 -1.42 3.68
C PHE A 43 3.20 -1.79 5.11
N HIS A 44 4.49 -1.66 5.44
CA HIS A 44 4.95 -1.74 6.82
C HIS A 44 4.62 -0.45 7.55
N LEU A 45 3.94 -0.57 8.68
CA LEU A 45 3.62 0.56 9.55
C LEU A 45 4.63 0.61 10.69
N PRO A 46 5.29 1.75 10.92
CA PRO A 46 6.12 1.93 12.10
C PRO A 46 5.32 1.66 13.38
N GLN A 47 5.97 1.06 14.35
CA GLN A 47 5.33 0.73 15.63
C GLN A 47 5.61 1.80 16.67
N ARG A 48 4.64 2.06 17.52
CA ARG A 48 4.84 2.93 18.71
C ARG A 48 5.65 2.20 19.77
N PRO A 49 6.41 2.94 20.61
CA PRO A 49 7.22 2.31 21.69
C PRO A 49 6.41 1.45 22.67
N ASN A 50 5.15 1.80 22.88
CA ASN A 50 4.22 1.08 23.76
C ASN A 50 3.33 0.06 23.02
N GLY A 51 3.67 -0.26 21.79
CA GLY A 51 2.91 -1.17 20.91
C GLY A 51 1.85 -0.46 20.07
N GLY A 52 1.40 -1.17 19.03
CA GLY A 52 0.43 -0.68 18.07
C GLY A 52 1.03 0.20 16.98
N ASP A 53 0.27 0.38 15.92
CA ASP A 53 0.69 1.13 14.75
C ASP A 53 0.82 2.64 15.05
N ALA A 54 1.87 3.24 14.53
CA ALA A 54 2.01 4.69 14.54
C ALA A 54 1.01 5.34 13.56
N SER A 55 0.54 6.53 13.91
CA SER A 55 -0.18 7.40 12.97
C SER A 55 0.84 8.08 12.06
N TYR A 56 0.96 7.61 10.82
CA TYR A 56 2.01 8.04 9.91
C TYR A 56 1.48 9.02 8.86
N PHE A 57 1.84 10.30 8.98
CA PHE A 57 1.39 11.39 8.11
C PHE A 57 2.54 12.15 7.42
N VAL A 58 3.70 11.53 7.31
CA VAL A 58 4.91 12.16 6.76
C VAL A 58 5.33 11.55 5.41
N GLY A 59 4.40 10.97 4.68
CA GLY A 59 4.63 10.39 3.36
C GLY A 59 5.16 11.38 2.31
N ASN A 60 4.99 12.68 2.55
CA ASN A 60 5.57 13.74 1.74
C ASN A 60 7.11 13.81 1.86
N SER A 61 7.66 13.34 2.96
CA SER A 61 9.11 13.24 3.19
C SER A 61 9.64 11.86 2.81
N LEU A 62 9.03 10.82 3.37
CA LEU A 62 9.35 9.42 3.06
C LEU A 62 8.07 8.59 3.19
N GLY A 63 7.66 7.94 2.10
CA GLY A 63 6.54 7.00 2.12
C GLY A 63 6.83 5.76 2.96
N LEU A 64 5.77 5.05 3.34
CA LEU A 64 5.90 3.76 4.02
C LEU A 64 6.55 2.73 3.09
N GLN A 65 7.34 1.84 3.67
CA GLN A 65 7.96 0.74 2.91
C GLN A 65 6.88 -0.24 2.45
N PRO A 66 6.77 -0.52 1.14
CA PRO A 66 5.92 -1.61 0.66
C PRO A 66 6.41 -2.96 1.19
N VAL A 67 5.50 -3.82 1.59
CA VAL A 67 5.83 -5.20 2.03
C VAL A 67 6.57 -5.96 0.93
N ALA A 68 6.21 -5.73 -0.34
CA ALA A 68 6.83 -6.39 -1.48
C ALA A 68 8.27 -5.91 -1.80
N ALA A 69 8.70 -4.77 -1.25
CA ALA A 69 9.98 -4.14 -1.63
C ALA A 69 11.19 -5.07 -1.40
N ARG A 70 11.24 -5.78 -0.28
CA ARG A 70 12.34 -6.69 0.04
C ARG A 70 12.47 -7.81 -1.00
N ALA A 71 11.37 -8.49 -1.32
CA ALA A 71 11.39 -9.60 -2.29
C ALA A 71 11.77 -9.11 -3.69
N ILE A 72 11.36 -7.91 -4.07
CA ILE A 72 11.73 -7.30 -5.35
C ILE A 72 13.23 -7.04 -5.41
N ILE A 73 13.79 -6.46 -4.35
CA ILE A 73 15.24 -6.17 -4.27
C ILE A 73 16.04 -7.47 -4.26
N GLU A 74 15.61 -8.47 -3.50
CA GLU A 74 16.26 -9.79 -3.47
C GLU A 74 16.27 -10.44 -4.85
N GLN A 75 15.18 -10.36 -5.61
CA GLN A 75 15.13 -10.86 -6.98
C GLN A 75 16.11 -10.12 -7.91
N GLU A 76 16.24 -8.80 -7.78
CA GLU A 76 17.22 -8.04 -8.56
C GLU A 76 18.67 -8.46 -8.22
N LEU A 77 18.96 -8.70 -6.95
CA LEU A 77 20.27 -9.18 -6.52
C LEU A 77 20.56 -10.59 -7.05
N ASP A 78 19.57 -11.46 -7.04
CA ASP A 78 19.69 -12.83 -7.57
C ASP A 78 19.91 -12.80 -9.08
N ASP A 79 19.13 -12.02 -9.81
CA ASP A 79 19.29 -11.86 -11.26
C ASP A 79 20.67 -11.33 -11.62
N TRP A 80 21.14 -10.32 -10.90
CA TRP A 80 22.49 -9.79 -11.10
C TRP A 80 23.57 -10.86 -10.84
N ALA A 81 23.45 -11.59 -9.73
CA ALA A 81 24.41 -12.64 -9.38
C ALA A 81 24.46 -13.78 -10.40
N GLN A 82 23.30 -14.16 -10.96
CA GLN A 82 23.19 -15.30 -11.87
C GLN A 82 23.42 -14.93 -13.33
N LEU A 83 22.96 -13.77 -13.76
CA LEU A 83 22.93 -13.37 -15.16
C LEU A 83 24.02 -12.38 -15.53
N GLY A 84 24.49 -11.58 -14.57
CA GLY A 84 25.45 -10.51 -14.88
C GLY A 84 24.88 -9.58 -15.97
N VAL A 85 25.67 -9.32 -17.01
CA VAL A 85 25.26 -8.44 -18.11
C VAL A 85 24.05 -8.96 -18.89
N GLU A 86 23.80 -10.26 -18.90
CA GLU A 86 22.62 -10.84 -19.56
C GLU A 86 21.30 -10.41 -18.88
N GLY A 87 21.37 -9.94 -17.64
CA GLY A 87 20.23 -9.36 -16.94
C GLY A 87 19.59 -8.17 -17.64
N HIS A 88 20.32 -7.50 -18.56
CA HIS A 88 19.73 -6.49 -19.42
C HIS A 88 18.59 -7.04 -20.32
N PHE A 89 18.55 -8.34 -20.52
CA PHE A 89 17.57 -9.00 -21.40
C PHE A 89 16.75 -10.05 -20.66
N ASP A 90 17.37 -10.85 -19.81
CA ASP A 90 16.80 -12.09 -19.29
C ASP A 90 16.39 -12.03 -17.81
N ALA A 91 16.61 -10.91 -17.11
CA ALA A 91 16.16 -10.72 -15.75
C ALA A 91 14.62 -10.72 -15.65
N ALA A 92 14.09 -10.99 -14.46
CA ALA A 92 12.64 -10.88 -14.18
C ALA A 92 12.12 -9.47 -14.49
N ARG A 93 12.95 -8.47 -14.27
CA ARG A 93 12.74 -7.06 -14.64
C ARG A 93 14.02 -6.57 -15.32
N PRO A 94 14.13 -6.69 -16.66
CA PRO A 94 15.34 -6.29 -17.39
C PRO A 94 15.72 -4.83 -17.16
N TRP A 95 17.02 -4.57 -16.99
CA TRP A 95 17.51 -3.22 -16.75
C TRP A 95 18.08 -2.53 -18.00
#